data_1081df9ffb0ddf06ef58aab6d979b1c7
#
_entry.id   1081df9ffb0ddf06ef58aab6d979b1c7
#
_cell.length_a   1.000
_cell.length_b   1.000
_cell.length_c   1.000
_cell.angle_alpha   90.00
_cell.angle_beta   90.00
_cell.angle_gamma   90.00
#
_symmetry.space_group_name_H-M   'P 1'
#
loop_
_entity.id
_entity.type
_entity.pdbx_description
1 polymer ?
#
loop_
_entity_poly.entity_id
_entity_poly.type
_entity_poly.pdbx_seq_one_letter_code
_entity_poly.pdbx_strand_id
1 'polypeptide(L)'
;MKLLQKAFNNHIINKIIDLGHKPAAKPENEEARLNDLENLKIIEKNISKSKRFSSFPKLAATLTECDKAAINIVDGNTQHCKVNFGMDAMENMMTKEIPRELSVCAHVVNNDSGSLVINDLTLSL
;
A
#
# COMPACT_ATOMS: atom_id res chain seq x y z
N MET A 1 -16.39 13.14 -13.71
CA MET A 1 -15.59 11.90 -13.82
C MET A 1 -15.08 11.41 -12.47
N LYS A 2 -14.37 12.21 -11.67
CA LYS A 2 -13.86 11.76 -10.35
C LYS A 2 -14.94 11.29 -9.37
N LEU A 3 -16.13 11.91 -9.34
CA LEU A 3 -17.23 11.50 -8.46
C LEU A 3 -17.83 10.14 -8.85
N LEU A 4 -18.01 9.90 -10.14
CA LEU A 4 -18.50 8.62 -10.66
C LEU A 4 -17.50 7.50 -10.42
N GLN A 5 -16.21 7.77 -10.60
CA GLN A 5 -15.14 6.80 -10.31
C GLN A 5 -15.09 6.45 -8.82
N LYS A 6 -15.24 7.45 -7.94
CA LYS A 6 -15.30 7.24 -6.49
C LYS A 6 -16.51 6.40 -6.09
N ALA A 7 -17.70 6.69 -6.66
CA ALA A 7 -18.91 5.93 -6.38
C ALA A 7 -18.79 4.48 -6.87
N PHE A 8 -18.23 4.25 -8.04
CA PHE A 8 -17.97 2.92 -8.59
C PHE A 8 -16.98 2.13 -7.72
N ASN A 9 -15.88 2.77 -7.33
CA ASN A 9 -14.89 2.14 -6.44
C ASN A 9 -15.50 1.77 -5.09
N ASN A 10 -16.28 2.65 -4.48
CA ASN A 10 -16.96 2.36 -3.21
C ASN A 10 -17.91 1.19 -3.32
N HIS A 11 -18.65 1.08 -4.44
CA HIS A 11 -19.55 -0.04 -4.68
C HIS A 11 -18.79 -1.38 -4.75
N ILE A 12 -17.66 -1.42 -5.45
CA ILE A 12 -16.82 -2.62 -5.55
C ILE A 12 -16.20 -2.95 -4.20
N ILE A 13 -15.65 -1.95 -3.48
CA ILE A 13 -15.07 -2.14 -2.15
C ILE A 13 -16.10 -2.75 -1.20
N ASN A 14 -17.32 -2.20 -1.14
CA ASN A 14 -18.38 -2.72 -0.29
C ASN A 14 -18.73 -4.18 -0.64
N LYS A 15 -18.79 -4.54 -1.93
CA LYS A 15 -19.00 -5.93 -2.34
C LYS A 15 -17.88 -6.87 -1.86
N ILE A 16 -16.63 -6.42 -1.93
CA ILE A 16 -15.48 -7.22 -1.48
C ILE A 16 -15.54 -7.42 0.05
N ILE A 17 -15.93 -6.39 0.80
CA ILE A 17 -16.15 -6.46 2.24
C ILE A 17 -17.29 -7.40 2.58
N ASP A 18 -18.39 -7.34 1.85
CA ASP A 18 -19.55 -8.25 2.00
C ASP A 18 -19.18 -9.72 1.74
N LEU A 19 -18.15 -9.98 0.93
CA LEU A 19 -17.61 -11.32 0.68
C LEU A 19 -16.65 -11.80 1.79
N GLY A 20 -16.48 -11.04 2.87
CA GLY A 20 -15.73 -11.44 4.05
C GLY A 20 -14.36 -10.80 4.19
N HIS A 21 -13.96 -9.91 3.28
CA HIS A 21 -12.73 -9.12 3.46
C HIS A 21 -12.85 -8.19 4.68
N LYS A 22 -11.81 -8.18 5.51
CA LYS A 22 -11.75 -7.33 6.70
C LYS A 22 -10.72 -6.21 6.51
N PRO A 23 -11.15 -4.96 6.36
CA PRO A 23 -10.24 -3.82 6.35
C PRO A 23 -9.44 -3.72 7.64
N ALA A 24 -8.20 -3.28 7.55
CA ALA A 24 -7.40 -2.99 8.73
C ALA A 24 -8.00 -1.82 9.53
N ALA A 25 -8.02 -1.94 10.85
CA ALA A 25 -8.33 -0.81 11.72
C ALA A 25 -7.27 0.29 11.57
N LYS A 26 -7.62 1.51 11.94
CA LYS A 26 -6.66 2.61 12.02
C LYS A 26 -5.84 2.48 13.31
N PRO A 27 -4.53 2.73 13.27
CA PRO A 27 -3.70 2.72 14.47
C PRO A 27 -4.08 3.89 15.41
N GLU A 28 -3.79 3.77 16.68
CA GLU A 28 -4.07 4.83 17.66
C GLU A 28 -3.36 6.15 17.35
N ASN A 29 -2.18 6.08 16.74
CA ASN A 29 -1.40 7.25 16.33
C ASN A 29 -1.69 7.74 14.91
N GLU A 30 -2.84 7.40 14.33
CA GLU A 30 -3.18 7.72 12.93
C GLU A 30 -3.05 9.20 12.60
N GLU A 31 -3.56 10.07 13.47
CA GLU A 31 -3.51 11.52 13.25
C GLU A 31 -2.06 12.03 13.18
N ALA A 32 -1.21 11.61 14.12
CA ALA A 32 0.20 11.98 14.12
C ALA A 32 0.93 11.45 12.88
N ARG A 33 0.66 10.21 12.51
CA ARG A 33 1.23 9.57 11.32
C ARG A 33 0.85 10.30 10.03
N LEU A 34 -0.42 10.69 9.88
CA LEU A 34 -0.89 11.43 8.70
C LEU A 34 -0.30 12.84 8.64
N ASN A 35 -0.16 13.51 9.80
CA ASN A 35 0.50 14.81 9.87
C ASN A 35 1.98 14.73 9.45
N ASP A 36 2.70 13.70 9.85
CA ASP A 36 4.08 13.46 9.41
C ASP A 36 4.17 13.24 7.90
N LEU A 37 3.26 12.46 7.32
CA LEU A 37 3.19 12.24 5.87
C LEU A 37 2.97 13.55 5.11
N GLU A 38 2.07 14.40 5.60
CA GLU A 38 1.79 15.72 5.01
C GLU A 38 3.01 16.64 5.10
N ASN A 39 3.67 16.69 6.25
CA ASN A 39 4.87 17.49 6.46
C ASN A 39 6.02 17.08 5.55
N LEU A 40 6.20 15.77 5.35
CA LEU A 40 7.23 15.21 4.45
C LEU A 40 6.89 15.40 2.98
N LYS A 41 5.61 15.62 2.64
CA LYS A 41 5.10 15.70 1.25
C LYS A 41 5.53 14.51 0.39
N ILE A 42 5.64 13.33 1.00
CA ILE A 42 6.22 12.16 0.35
C ILE A 42 5.29 11.56 -0.71
N ILE A 43 3.99 11.80 -0.59
CA ILE A 43 2.99 11.30 -1.55
C ILE A 43 3.12 12.03 -2.89
N GLU A 44 3.33 13.34 -2.87
CA GLU A 44 3.47 14.17 -4.08
C GLU A 44 4.86 14.00 -4.72
N LYS A 45 5.87 13.66 -3.94
CA LYS A 45 7.24 13.50 -4.46
C LYS A 45 7.38 12.26 -5.34
N ASN A 46 7.99 12.42 -6.48
CA ASN A 46 8.38 11.29 -7.32
C ASN A 46 9.75 10.72 -6.87
N ILE A 47 9.72 9.91 -5.83
CA ILE A 47 10.94 9.30 -5.27
C ILE A 47 11.52 8.19 -6.15
N SER A 48 10.76 7.68 -7.12
CA SER A 48 11.24 6.65 -8.05
C SER A 48 12.38 7.14 -8.94
N LYS A 49 12.47 8.45 -9.18
CA LYS A 49 13.57 9.08 -9.92
C LYS A 49 14.87 9.21 -9.10
N SER A 50 14.80 9.07 -7.79
CA SER A 50 15.97 9.10 -6.92
C SER A 50 16.68 7.75 -7.00
N LYS A 51 17.95 7.73 -7.40
CA LYS A 51 18.79 6.51 -7.39
C LYS A 51 18.84 5.87 -6.00
N ARG A 52 18.82 6.67 -4.96
CA ARG A 52 18.85 6.20 -3.57
C ARG A 52 17.61 5.37 -3.26
N PHE A 53 16.41 5.88 -3.53
CA PHE A 53 15.16 5.18 -3.22
C PHE A 53 14.88 4.03 -4.19
N SER A 54 15.23 4.17 -5.47
CA SER A 54 14.99 3.13 -6.47
C SER A 54 15.83 1.86 -6.26
N SER A 55 16.96 1.95 -5.56
CA SER A 55 17.81 0.81 -5.25
C SER A 55 17.31 -0.04 -4.08
N PHE A 56 16.53 0.51 -3.15
CA PHE A 56 16.08 -0.22 -1.96
C PHE A 56 15.19 -1.43 -2.26
N PRO A 57 14.16 -1.36 -3.12
CA PRO A 57 13.36 -2.55 -3.43
C PRO A 57 14.19 -3.66 -4.08
N LYS A 58 15.12 -3.32 -4.97
CA LYS A 58 16.02 -4.28 -5.60
C LYS A 58 16.91 -4.97 -4.56
N LEU A 59 17.49 -4.20 -3.64
CA LEU A 59 18.31 -4.74 -2.57
C LEU A 59 17.50 -5.65 -1.65
N ALA A 60 16.30 -5.23 -1.24
CA ALA A 60 15.40 -6.03 -0.42
C ALA A 60 15.05 -7.37 -1.09
N ALA A 61 14.64 -7.33 -2.37
CA ALA A 61 14.34 -8.54 -3.15
C ALA A 61 15.54 -9.48 -3.23
N THR A 62 16.73 -8.94 -3.47
CA THR A 62 17.97 -9.73 -3.57
C THR A 62 18.33 -10.39 -2.23
N LEU A 63 18.25 -9.66 -1.11
CA LEU A 63 18.60 -10.17 0.21
C LEU A 63 17.60 -11.21 0.74
N THR A 64 16.34 -11.11 0.34
CA THR A 64 15.27 -12.03 0.78
C THR A 64 15.00 -13.15 -0.23
N GLU A 65 15.71 -13.16 -1.35
CA GLU A 65 15.49 -14.09 -2.47
C GLU A 65 14.04 -14.06 -2.98
N CYS A 66 13.41 -12.86 -2.92
CA CYS A 66 12.06 -12.63 -3.43
C CYS A 66 12.11 -12.06 -4.85
N ASP A 67 11.12 -12.40 -5.66
CA ASP A 67 11.01 -11.90 -7.04
C ASP A 67 10.60 -10.43 -7.10
N LYS A 68 9.90 -9.94 -6.07
CA LYS A 68 9.30 -8.62 -6.04
C LYS A 68 9.50 -7.94 -4.70
N ALA A 69 9.69 -6.63 -4.74
CA ALA A 69 9.70 -5.77 -3.56
C ALA A 69 9.16 -4.38 -3.91
N ALA A 70 8.59 -3.69 -2.93
CA ALA A 70 8.07 -2.34 -3.12
C ALA A 70 8.20 -1.47 -1.87
N ILE A 71 8.26 -0.16 -2.08
CA ILE A 71 8.04 0.85 -1.05
C ILE A 71 6.64 1.42 -1.25
N ASN A 72 5.77 1.17 -0.29
CA ASN A 72 4.40 1.65 -0.29
C ASN A 72 4.19 2.66 0.83
N ILE A 73 3.40 3.69 0.55
CA ILE A 73 2.97 4.68 1.54
C ILE A 73 1.45 4.57 1.68
N VAL A 74 0.99 4.44 2.92
CA VAL A 74 -0.45 4.37 3.24
C VAL A 74 -0.87 5.69 3.86
N ASP A 75 -1.72 6.44 3.16
CA ASP A 75 -2.35 7.64 3.71
C ASP A 75 -3.70 7.34 4.38
N GLY A 76 -4.54 8.34 4.57
CA GLY A 76 -5.85 8.17 5.21
C GLY A 76 -6.83 7.29 4.42
N ASN A 77 -6.69 7.20 3.10
CA ASN A 77 -7.65 6.56 2.21
C ASN A 77 -7.02 5.61 1.19
N THR A 78 -5.71 5.71 0.94
CA THR A 78 -5.06 5.07 -0.20
C THR A 78 -3.68 4.55 0.17
N GLN A 79 -3.32 3.39 -0.37
CA GLN A 79 -1.95 2.91 -0.45
C GLN A 79 -1.35 3.35 -1.78
N HIS A 80 -0.21 4.02 -1.75
CA HIS A 80 0.55 4.44 -2.93
C HIS A 80 1.81 3.61 -3.09
N CYS A 81 1.97 2.91 -4.21
CA CYS A 81 3.22 2.27 -4.57
C CYS A 81 4.18 3.33 -5.13
N LYS A 82 5.21 3.67 -4.38
CA LYS A 82 6.15 4.75 -4.74
C LYS A 82 7.34 4.25 -5.55
N VAL A 83 7.86 3.09 -5.20
CA VAL A 83 8.98 2.44 -5.90
C VAL A 83 8.80 0.94 -5.81
N ASN A 84 9.07 0.23 -6.88
CA ASN A 84 9.03 -1.24 -6.86
C ASN A 84 10.16 -1.85 -7.70
N PHE A 85 10.36 -3.15 -7.49
CA PHE A 85 11.24 -4.00 -8.26
C PHE A 85 10.50 -5.31 -8.61
N GLY A 86 10.67 -5.78 -9.83
CA GLY A 86 10.14 -7.07 -10.28
C GLY A 86 8.68 -7.07 -10.73
N MET A 87 7.98 -5.94 -10.68
CA MET A 87 6.59 -5.84 -11.13
C MET A 87 6.53 -5.59 -12.65
N ASP A 88 5.64 -6.31 -13.34
CA ASP A 88 5.35 -6.06 -14.75
C ASP A 88 4.46 -4.81 -14.96
N ALA A 89 4.16 -4.47 -16.22
CA ALA A 89 3.38 -3.28 -16.56
C ALA A 89 1.95 -3.32 -16.01
N MET A 90 1.31 -4.48 -16.00
CA MET A 90 -0.05 -4.65 -15.48
C MET A 90 -0.06 -4.54 -13.95
N GLU A 91 0.86 -5.20 -13.27
CA GLU A 91 1.03 -5.10 -11.83
C GLU A 91 1.31 -3.67 -11.40
N ASN A 92 2.19 -2.96 -12.09
CA ASN A 92 2.46 -1.54 -11.84
C ASN A 92 1.21 -0.67 -11.95
N MET A 93 0.38 -0.92 -12.95
CA MET A 93 -0.87 -0.18 -13.14
C MET A 93 -1.87 -0.48 -12.02
N MET A 94 -2.02 -1.75 -11.63
CA MET A 94 -2.98 -2.18 -10.62
C MET A 94 -2.58 -1.80 -9.20
N THR A 95 -1.28 -1.75 -8.90
CA THR A 95 -0.78 -1.50 -7.55
C THR A 95 -0.38 -0.05 -7.30
N LYS A 96 -0.41 0.79 -8.33
CA LYS A 96 -0.01 2.20 -8.21
C LYS A 96 -0.75 2.93 -7.09
N GLU A 97 -2.06 2.74 -7.03
CA GLU A 97 -2.94 3.26 -5.98
C GLU A 97 -3.98 2.19 -5.63
N ILE A 98 -4.02 1.78 -4.37
CA ILE A 98 -4.96 0.80 -3.85
C ILE A 98 -5.80 1.47 -2.76
N PRO A 99 -7.14 1.35 -2.79
CA PRO A 99 -7.98 1.79 -1.68
C PRO A 99 -7.49 1.19 -0.35
N ARG A 100 -7.41 2.00 0.69
CA ARG A 100 -6.88 1.57 2.00
C ARG A 100 -7.62 0.35 2.55
N GLU A 101 -8.92 0.27 2.31
CA GLU A 101 -9.77 -0.84 2.76
C GLU A 101 -9.33 -2.20 2.18
N LEU A 102 -8.66 -2.20 1.04
CA LEU A 102 -8.14 -3.40 0.37
C LEU A 102 -6.63 -3.59 0.57
N SER A 103 -5.99 -2.71 1.33
CA SER A 103 -4.53 -2.68 1.48
C SER A 103 -4.04 -3.67 2.52
N VAL A 104 -3.19 -4.60 2.11
CA VAL A 104 -2.41 -5.45 3.03
C VAL A 104 -1.46 -4.61 3.87
N CYS A 105 -0.85 -3.57 3.29
CA CYS A 105 0.05 -2.68 4.01
C CYS A 105 -0.64 -1.90 5.13
N ALA A 106 -1.95 -1.67 5.05
CA ALA A 106 -2.70 -1.04 6.12
C ALA A 106 -2.72 -1.92 7.40
N HIS A 107 -2.71 -3.24 7.26
CA HIS A 107 -2.56 -4.16 8.40
C HIS A 107 -1.16 -4.08 9.03
N VAL A 108 -0.12 -3.88 8.22
CA VAL A 108 1.25 -3.67 8.74
C VAL A 108 1.33 -2.37 9.53
N VAL A 109 0.74 -1.29 9.01
CA VAL A 109 0.71 0.02 9.69
C VAL A 109 -0.01 -0.03 11.05
N ASN A 110 -1.03 -0.89 11.16
CA ASN A 110 -1.78 -1.08 12.41
C ASN A 110 -1.16 -2.13 13.35
N ASN A 111 -0.05 -2.74 12.99
CA ASN A 111 0.59 -3.78 13.79
C ASN A 111 1.67 -3.16 14.69
N ASP A 112 1.55 -3.33 16.00
CA ASP A 112 2.48 -2.79 17.00
C ASP A 112 3.93 -3.27 16.79
N SER A 113 4.11 -4.49 16.25
CA SER A 113 5.45 -5.00 15.94
C SER A 113 6.09 -4.34 14.71
N GLY A 114 5.31 -3.59 13.91
CA GLY A 114 5.76 -2.99 12.65
C GLY A 114 6.09 -4.01 11.55
N SER A 115 5.74 -5.28 11.74
CA SER A 115 5.97 -6.34 10.76
C SER A 115 4.79 -7.30 10.67
N LEU A 116 4.56 -7.84 9.48
CA LEU A 116 3.53 -8.83 9.21
C LEU A 116 4.04 -9.83 8.18
N VAL A 117 4.01 -11.10 8.52
CA VAL A 117 4.33 -12.21 7.61
C VAL A 117 3.05 -12.95 7.29
N ILE A 118 2.73 -13.07 6.02
CA ILE A 118 1.54 -13.78 5.53
C ILE A 118 2.03 -14.92 4.64
N ASN A 119 1.88 -16.14 5.11
CA ASN A 119 2.34 -17.33 4.39
C ASN A 119 1.46 -17.65 3.17
N ASP A 120 0.18 -17.33 3.24
CA ASP A 120 -0.77 -17.56 2.16
C ASP A 120 -1.83 -16.44 2.15
N LEU A 121 -1.74 -15.55 1.17
CA LEU A 121 -2.68 -14.44 1.00
C LEU A 121 -4.11 -14.89 0.66
N THR A 122 -4.30 -16.10 0.14
CA THR A 122 -5.62 -16.62 -0.20
C THR A 122 -6.42 -17.05 1.03
N LEU A 123 -5.74 -17.26 2.16
CA LEU A 123 -6.33 -17.78 3.40
C LEU A 123 -6.42 -16.73 4.53
N SER A 124 -5.80 -15.55 4.39
CA SER A 124 -5.37 -14.77 5.55
C SER A 124 -6.00 -13.40 5.74
N LEU A 125 -6.83 -12.92 4.87
CA LEU A 125 -7.38 -11.56 5.04
C LEU A 125 -8.90 -11.54 5.04
#